data_30c61456e3ccc9fc02366c5fd9e01c58
#
_entry.id   30c61456e3ccc9fc02366c5fd9e01c58
#
_cell.length_a   1.000
_cell.length_b   1.000
_cell.length_c   1.000
_cell.angle_alpha   90.00
_cell.angle_beta   90.00
_cell.angle_gamma   90.00
#
_symmetry.space_group_name_H-M   'P 1'
#
loop_
_entity.id
_entity.type
_entity.pdbx_description
1 polymer ?
#
loop_
_entity_poly.entity_id
_entity_poly.type
_entity_poly.pdbx_seq_one_letter_code
_entity_poly.pdbx_strand_id
1 'polypeptide(L)'
;MWYAVIAILVLILDQVTKVAVAAASGRIPGTLGNEKVLVKKLIDGFLEIEYCENNNGMMGIFSFLNNGRLVFIVATVIILAGITVYLFLSKNRGKWLNTAIALIISGAIGNFIDRLFTDGGYVRDMIHVIIDFGNGEIFPYIFNVADISLVVGAIMLIIEI
;
A
#
# COMPACT_ATOMS: atom_id res chain seq x y z
N MET A 1 21.90 -4.97 8.41
CA MET A 1 22.09 -4.73 6.96
C MET A 1 21.00 -5.40 6.09
N TRP A 2 20.66 -6.66 6.29
CA TRP A 2 19.69 -7.39 5.43
C TRP A 2 18.26 -6.82 5.43
N TYR A 3 17.76 -6.29 6.55
CA TYR A 3 16.45 -5.64 6.62
C TYR A 3 16.35 -4.35 5.79
N ALA A 4 17.44 -3.63 5.60
CA ALA A 4 17.46 -2.50 4.66
C ALA A 4 17.34 -2.98 3.20
N VAL A 5 17.95 -4.12 2.89
CA VAL A 5 17.80 -4.74 1.57
C VAL A 5 16.34 -5.16 1.33
N ILE A 6 15.68 -5.76 2.33
CA ILE A 6 14.24 -6.09 2.24
C ILE A 6 13.41 -4.84 1.97
N ALA A 7 13.63 -3.76 2.73
CA ALA A 7 12.88 -2.52 2.54
C ALA A 7 13.05 -1.95 1.12
N ILE A 8 14.27 -1.94 0.61
CA ILE A 8 14.57 -1.46 -0.75
C ILE A 8 13.89 -2.36 -1.80
N LEU A 9 13.99 -3.68 -1.66
CA LEU A 9 13.38 -4.62 -2.60
C LEU A 9 11.85 -4.51 -2.62
N VAL A 10 11.22 -4.39 -1.46
CA VAL A 10 9.76 -4.20 -1.37
C VAL A 10 9.35 -2.89 -2.01
N LEU A 11 10.08 -1.80 -1.76
CA LEU A 11 9.79 -0.50 -2.35
C LEU A 11 9.94 -0.51 -3.88
N ILE A 12 11.01 -1.14 -4.39
CA ILE A 12 11.20 -1.30 -5.84
C ILE A 12 10.06 -2.13 -6.43
N LEU A 13 9.72 -3.27 -5.81
CA LEU A 13 8.66 -4.13 -6.27
C LEU A 13 7.31 -3.41 -6.31
N ASP A 14 6.99 -2.66 -5.26
CA ASP A 14 5.77 -1.84 -5.19
C ASP A 14 5.71 -0.83 -6.35
N GLN A 15 6.75 -0.02 -6.53
CA GLN A 15 6.74 1.02 -7.56
C GLN A 15 6.77 0.45 -8.97
N VAL A 16 7.53 -0.63 -9.22
CA VAL A 16 7.59 -1.29 -10.53
C VAL A 16 6.23 -1.90 -10.89
N THR A 17 5.58 -2.60 -9.96
CA THR A 17 4.25 -3.19 -10.20
C THR A 17 3.19 -2.12 -10.44
N LYS A 18 3.19 -1.04 -9.67
CA LYS A 18 2.30 0.11 -9.84
C LYS A 18 2.42 0.74 -11.23
N VAL A 19 3.65 0.99 -11.68
CA VAL A 19 3.90 1.58 -13.01
C VAL A 19 3.53 0.60 -14.12
N ALA A 20 3.89 -0.68 -13.98
CA ALA A 20 3.62 -1.71 -14.99
C ALA A 20 2.11 -1.92 -15.19
N VAL A 21 1.34 -2.01 -14.09
CA VAL A 21 -0.11 -2.22 -14.17
C VAL A 21 -0.82 -0.95 -14.67
N ALA A 22 -0.40 0.24 -14.26
CA ALA A 22 -0.93 1.49 -14.79
C ALA A 22 -0.72 1.58 -16.31
N ALA A 23 0.48 1.25 -16.79
CA ALA A 23 0.75 1.21 -18.23
C ALA A 23 -0.08 0.17 -18.97
N ALA A 24 -0.25 -1.04 -18.39
CA ALA A 24 -1.02 -2.12 -18.99
C ALA A 24 -2.54 -1.86 -18.99
N SER A 25 -3.05 -1.00 -18.11
CA SER A 25 -4.47 -0.62 -18.08
C SER A 25 -4.91 0.16 -19.32
N GLY A 26 -3.98 0.77 -20.05
CA GLY A 26 -4.26 1.61 -21.22
C GLY A 26 -5.01 2.91 -20.90
N ARG A 27 -5.09 3.30 -19.63
CA ARG A 27 -5.80 4.49 -19.16
C ARG A 27 -4.86 5.66 -18.95
N ILE A 28 -5.41 6.86 -19.11
CA ILE A 28 -4.69 8.10 -18.77
C ILE A 28 -4.70 8.24 -17.25
N PRO A 29 -3.54 8.33 -16.59
CA PRO A 29 -3.45 8.52 -15.15
C PRO A 29 -4.22 9.79 -14.70
N GLY A 30 -4.89 9.68 -13.54
CA GLY A 30 -5.67 10.77 -12.96
C GLY A 30 -7.09 10.94 -13.52
N THR A 31 -7.55 10.05 -14.41
CA THR A 31 -8.87 10.17 -15.04
C THR A 31 -9.92 9.20 -14.51
N LEU A 32 -9.51 8.17 -13.77
CA LEU A 32 -10.41 7.08 -13.36
C LEU A 32 -11.17 7.36 -12.07
N GLY A 33 -10.66 8.24 -11.22
CA GLY A 33 -11.20 8.32 -9.85
C GLY A 33 -11.07 6.98 -9.13
N ASN A 34 -12.19 6.45 -8.62
CA ASN A 34 -12.22 5.12 -7.99
C ASN A 34 -12.72 4.01 -8.92
N GLU A 35 -12.79 4.24 -10.24
CA GLU A 35 -13.16 3.21 -11.18
C GLU A 35 -12.08 2.12 -11.27
N LYS A 36 -12.54 0.87 -11.45
CA LYS A 36 -11.67 -0.30 -11.59
C LYS A 36 -11.54 -0.66 -13.05
N VAL A 37 -10.32 -1.00 -13.49
CA VAL A 37 -10.06 -1.49 -14.84
C VAL A 37 -9.39 -2.85 -14.76
N LEU A 38 -10.08 -3.87 -15.22
CA LEU A 38 -9.53 -5.23 -15.30
C LEU A 38 -8.37 -5.25 -16.31
N VAL A 39 -7.18 -5.61 -15.83
CA VAL A 39 -5.98 -5.78 -16.64
C VAL A 39 -5.76 -7.25 -16.99
N LYS A 40 -5.88 -8.14 -15.99
CA LYS A 40 -5.66 -9.58 -16.19
C LYS A 40 -6.31 -10.41 -15.10
N LYS A 41 -6.98 -11.50 -15.48
CA LYS A 41 -7.35 -12.57 -14.58
C LYS A 41 -6.16 -13.51 -14.37
N LEU A 42 -5.74 -13.70 -13.13
CA LEU A 42 -4.69 -14.66 -12.77
C LEU A 42 -5.28 -16.00 -12.37
N ILE A 43 -6.33 -15.98 -11.54
CA ILE A 43 -7.13 -17.13 -11.15
C ILE A 43 -8.58 -16.70 -11.28
N ASP A 44 -9.32 -17.28 -12.22
CA ASP A 44 -10.71 -16.88 -12.50
C ASP A 44 -11.59 -17.02 -11.27
N GLY A 45 -12.32 -15.96 -10.96
CA GLY A 45 -13.20 -15.89 -9.79
C GLY A 45 -12.49 -15.81 -8.42
N PHE A 46 -11.13 -15.64 -8.39
CA PHE A 46 -10.40 -15.55 -7.11
C PHE A 46 -9.35 -14.45 -7.07
N LEU A 47 -8.50 -14.33 -8.11
CA LEU A 47 -7.39 -13.37 -8.11
C LEU A 47 -7.28 -12.67 -9.46
N GLU A 48 -7.46 -11.37 -9.43
CA GLU A 48 -7.41 -10.52 -10.60
C GLU A 48 -6.42 -9.37 -10.42
N ILE A 49 -5.84 -8.92 -11.52
CA ILE A 49 -5.08 -7.66 -11.58
C ILE A 49 -6.01 -6.62 -12.17
N GLU A 50 -6.37 -5.65 -11.35
CA GLU A 50 -7.19 -4.51 -11.71
C GLU A 50 -6.44 -3.21 -11.42
N TYR A 51 -6.52 -2.23 -12.29
CA TYR A 51 -5.99 -0.91 -12.01
C TYR A 51 -7.05 -0.04 -11.35
N CYS A 52 -6.72 0.54 -10.20
CA CYS A 52 -7.59 1.48 -9.48
C CYS A 52 -6.78 2.65 -8.92
N GLU A 53 -7.35 3.87 -9.01
CA GLU A 53 -6.79 5.10 -8.46
C GLU A 53 -7.47 5.42 -7.13
N ASN A 54 -6.81 5.07 -6.02
CA ASN A 54 -7.38 5.19 -4.68
C ASN A 54 -7.13 6.58 -4.08
N ASN A 55 -8.11 7.46 -4.17
CA ASN A 55 -8.06 8.82 -3.63
C ASN A 55 -8.40 8.90 -2.14
N ASN A 56 -9.19 7.95 -1.63
CA ASN A 56 -9.86 8.07 -0.32
C ASN A 56 -9.24 7.16 0.76
N GLY A 57 -8.16 6.43 0.43
CA GLY A 57 -7.55 5.45 1.32
C GLY A 57 -8.39 4.17 1.47
N MET A 58 -7.88 3.24 2.27
CA MET A 58 -8.52 1.97 2.52
C MET A 58 -9.95 2.18 3.02
N MET A 59 -10.93 1.56 2.36
CA MET A 59 -12.36 1.57 2.72
C MET A 59 -13.09 2.92 2.63
N GLY A 60 -12.48 3.97 2.03
CA GLY A 60 -13.12 5.29 1.98
C GLY A 60 -13.35 5.95 3.34
N ILE A 61 -12.67 5.46 4.39
CA ILE A 61 -12.84 5.92 5.79
C ILE A 61 -12.68 7.44 5.92
N PHE A 62 -11.88 8.04 5.05
CA PHE A 62 -11.63 9.48 5.05
C PHE A 62 -12.32 10.23 3.91
N SER A 63 -13.30 9.61 3.25
CA SER A 63 -14.07 10.25 2.15
C SER A 63 -14.81 11.52 2.58
N PHE A 64 -15.09 11.67 3.89
CA PHE A 64 -15.70 12.85 4.48
C PHE A 64 -14.73 14.04 4.65
N LEU A 65 -13.42 13.82 4.47
CA LEU A 65 -12.42 14.88 4.60
C LEU A 65 -12.14 15.52 3.23
N ASN A 66 -12.37 16.82 3.13
CA ASN A 66 -12.13 17.59 1.88
C ASN A 66 -10.66 17.52 1.40
N ASN A 67 -9.71 17.09 2.25
CA ASN A 67 -8.29 16.99 1.99
C ASN A 67 -7.70 15.65 2.44
N GLY A 68 -8.33 14.52 2.09
CA GLY A 68 -7.87 13.19 2.47
C GLY A 68 -6.39 12.94 2.15
N ARG A 69 -5.91 13.43 0.99
CA ARG A 69 -4.48 13.39 0.61
C ARG A 69 -3.56 13.98 1.69
N LEU A 70 -3.88 15.19 2.16
CA LEU A 70 -3.04 15.88 3.16
C LEU A 70 -3.03 15.11 4.49
N VAL A 71 -4.17 14.57 4.91
CA VAL A 71 -4.28 13.78 6.14
C VAL A 71 -3.38 12.54 6.06
N PHE A 72 -3.39 11.82 4.95
CA PHE A 72 -2.52 10.66 4.75
C PHE A 72 -1.04 11.03 4.70
N ILE A 73 -0.69 12.14 4.05
CA ILE A 73 0.70 12.64 4.02
C ILE A 73 1.18 12.95 5.44
N VAL A 74 0.41 13.74 6.20
CA VAL A 74 0.75 14.13 7.57
C VAL A 74 0.85 12.89 8.48
N ALA A 75 -0.13 11.99 8.42
CA ALA A 75 -0.11 10.75 9.21
C ALA A 75 1.13 9.91 8.89
N THR A 76 1.48 9.74 7.61
CA THR A 76 2.68 9.00 7.20
C THR A 76 3.94 9.65 7.74
N VAL A 77 4.06 10.97 7.66
CA VAL A 77 5.23 11.71 8.19
C VAL A 77 5.35 11.52 9.71
N ILE A 78 4.24 11.61 10.45
CA ILE A 78 4.22 11.41 11.91
C ILE A 78 4.64 9.97 12.25
N ILE A 79 4.12 8.97 11.56
CA ILE A 79 4.47 7.56 11.77
C ILE A 79 5.96 7.32 11.48
N LEU A 80 6.47 7.80 10.34
CA LEU A 80 7.87 7.65 9.99
C LEU A 80 8.80 8.38 10.95
N ALA A 81 8.42 9.56 11.42
CA ALA A 81 9.16 10.30 12.45
C ALA A 81 9.19 9.52 13.78
N GLY A 82 8.05 8.99 14.23
CA GLY A 82 7.96 8.16 15.44
C GLY A 82 8.84 6.90 15.34
N ILE A 83 8.78 6.19 14.21
CA ILE A 83 9.64 5.03 13.95
C ILE A 83 11.13 5.44 13.96
N THR A 84 11.47 6.57 13.37
CA THR A 84 12.84 7.08 13.33
C THR A 84 13.35 7.35 14.73
N VAL A 85 12.58 8.06 15.56
CA VAL A 85 12.90 8.31 16.97
C VAL A 85 13.08 6.99 17.73
N TYR A 86 12.17 6.04 17.56
CA TYR A 86 12.28 4.72 18.16
C TYR A 86 13.57 4.00 17.75
N LEU A 87 13.94 4.06 16.48
CA LEU A 87 15.17 3.45 15.96
C LEU A 87 16.45 4.07 16.58
N PHE A 88 16.43 5.37 16.87
CA PHE A 88 17.56 6.04 17.55
C PHE A 88 17.65 5.67 19.04
N LEU A 89 16.53 5.58 19.71
CA LEU A 89 16.48 5.33 21.16
C LEU A 89 16.71 3.84 21.51
N SER A 90 16.18 2.92 20.70
CA SER A 90 16.25 1.48 20.96
C SER A 90 17.40 0.84 20.17
N LYS A 91 18.47 0.48 20.85
CA LYS A 91 19.68 -0.10 20.22
C LYS A 91 19.67 -1.63 20.12
N ASN A 92 19.01 -2.31 21.07
CA ASN A 92 18.98 -3.79 21.17
C ASN A 92 17.69 -4.36 20.60
N ARG A 93 17.56 -4.36 19.27
CA ARG A 93 16.40 -4.90 18.58
C ARG A 93 16.71 -6.25 17.95
N GLY A 94 15.79 -7.21 18.13
CA GLY A 94 15.82 -8.50 17.47
C GLY A 94 15.72 -8.40 15.94
N LYS A 95 16.10 -9.47 15.25
CA LYS A 95 16.00 -9.52 13.78
C LYS A 95 14.55 -9.42 13.31
N TRP A 96 13.64 -10.04 14.06
CA TRP A 96 12.20 -10.03 13.79
C TRP A 96 11.64 -8.61 13.80
N LEU A 97 11.88 -7.87 14.87
CA LEU A 97 11.44 -6.50 15.02
C LEU A 97 12.01 -5.55 13.95
N ASN A 98 13.31 -5.68 13.62
CA ASN A 98 13.91 -4.89 12.57
C ASN A 98 13.30 -5.19 11.19
N THR A 99 12.89 -6.44 10.92
CA THR A 99 12.20 -6.80 9.69
C THR A 99 10.78 -6.21 9.66
N ALA A 100 10.03 -6.32 10.75
CA ALA A 100 8.72 -5.72 10.88
C ALA A 100 8.76 -4.21 10.58
N ILE A 101 9.69 -3.51 11.22
CA ILE A 101 9.90 -2.07 11.00
C ILE A 101 10.28 -1.77 9.54
N ALA A 102 11.17 -2.57 8.93
CA ALA A 102 11.57 -2.38 7.55
C ALA A 102 10.39 -2.53 6.57
N LEU A 103 9.51 -3.52 6.80
CA LEU A 103 8.29 -3.71 6.03
C LEU A 103 7.31 -2.55 6.19
N ILE A 104 7.11 -2.05 7.42
CA ILE A 104 6.25 -0.90 7.68
C ILE A 104 6.79 0.36 6.99
N ILE A 105 8.09 0.63 7.11
CA ILE A 105 8.72 1.79 6.47
C ILE A 105 8.59 1.72 4.95
N SER A 106 8.89 0.55 4.34
CA SER A 106 8.83 0.41 2.89
C SER A 106 7.41 0.57 2.35
N GLY A 107 6.40 0.00 3.01
CA GLY A 107 5.00 0.15 2.63
C GLY A 107 4.50 1.60 2.81
N ALA A 108 4.86 2.24 3.92
CA ALA A 108 4.52 3.63 4.16
C ALA A 108 5.12 4.56 3.09
N ILE A 109 6.42 4.37 2.76
CA ILE A 109 7.10 5.16 1.73
C ILE A 109 6.51 4.87 0.35
N GLY A 110 6.18 3.61 0.01
CA GLY A 110 5.60 3.25 -1.29
C GLY A 110 4.30 4.00 -1.57
N ASN A 111 3.37 4.01 -0.61
CA ASN A 111 2.12 4.76 -0.73
C ASN A 111 2.30 6.28 -0.58
N PHE A 112 3.33 6.72 0.12
CA PHE A 112 3.68 8.13 0.26
C PHE A 112 4.22 8.72 -1.06
N ILE A 113 5.07 7.97 -1.78
CA ILE A 113 5.56 8.35 -3.12
C ILE A 113 4.39 8.59 -4.06
N ASP A 114 3.43 7.68 -4.11
CA ASP A 114 2.25 7.85 -4.95
C ASP A 114 1.51 9.16 -4.59
N ARG A 115 1.23 9.38 -3.31
CA ARG A 115 0.52 10.60 -2.87
C ARG A 115 1.25 11.89 -3.17
N LEU A 116 2.56 11.88 -3.25
CA LEU A 116 3.35 13.07 -3.60
C LEU A 116 3.41 13.31 -5.10
N PHE A 117 3.55 12.26 -5.90
CA PHE A 117 3.99 12.37 -7.30
C PHE A 117 2.93 11.99 -8.33
N THR A 118 1.78 11.40 -7.95
CA THR A 118 0.67 11.20 -8.87
C THR A 118 -0.17 12.48 -8.99
N ASP A 119 -0.73 12.70 -10.17
CA ASP A 119 -1.66 13.80 -10.41
C ASP A 119 -2.94 13.58 -9.58
N GLY A 120 -3.25 14.51 -8.67
CA GLY A 120 -4.35 14.33 -7.71
C GLY A 120 -3.99 13.62 -6.41
N GLY A 121 -2.81 12.99 -6.31
CA GLY A 121 -2.30 12.36 -5.08
C GLY A 121 -2.98 11.06 -4.70
N TYR A 122 -3.49 10.32 -5.67
CA TYR A 122 -4.04 8.98 -5.49
C TYR A 122 -2.94 7.93 -5.30
N VAL A 123 -3.30 6.81 -4.67
CA VAL A 123 -2.47 5.60 -4.61
C VAL A 123 -2.92 4.64 -5.70
N ARG A 124 -1.96 4.04 -6.39
CA ARG A 124 -2.21 3.02 -7.42
C ARG A 124 -2.37 1.67 -6.76
N ASP A 125 -3.57 1.11 -6.86
CA ASP A 125 -3.90 -0.22 -6.36
C ASP A 125 -4.13 -1.19 -7.52
N MET A 126 -3.86 -2.50 -7.31
CA MET A 126 -3.88 -3.44 -8.43
C MET A 126 -4.22 -4.89 -8.09
N ILE A 127 -4.11 -5.32 -6.87
CA ILE A 127 -4.35 -6.71 -6.48
C ILE A 127 -5.78 -6.82 -5.95
N HIS A 128 -6.62 -7.56 -6.65
CA HIS A 128 -7.99 -7.82 -6.24
C HIS A 128 -8.15 -9.31 -5.90
N VAL A 129 -8.48 -9.59 -4.63
CA VAL A 129 -8.83 -10.95 -4.16
C VAL A 129 -10.33 -11.03 -4.02
N ILE A 130 -10.95 -11.84 -4.85
CA ILE A 130 -12.39 -12.04 -4.88
C ILE A 130 -12.75 -13.13 -3.87
N ILE A 131 -13.54 -12.77 -2.85
CA ILE A 131 -14.09 -13.70 -1.88
C ILE A 131 -15.61 -13.53 -1.94
N ASP A 132 -16.28 -14.42 -2.66
CA ASP A 132 -17.75 -14.43 -2.83
C ASP A 132 -18.31 -15.80 -2.45
N PHE A 133 -19.26 -15.83 -1.52
CA PHE A 133 -19.98 -17.03 -1.13
C PHE A 133 -21.43 -17.03 -1.66
N GLY A 134 -21.68 -16.35 -2.80
CA GLY A 134 -22.97 -16.31 -3.47
C GLY A 134 -23.90 -15.17 -3.01
N ASN A 135 -23.46 -14.32 -2.10
CA ASN A 135 -24.20 -13.14 -1.63
C ASN A 135 -23.50 -11.81 -1.96
N GLY A 136 -22.52 -11.83 -2.86
CA GLY A 136 -21.67 -10.71 -3.21
C GLY A 136 -20.29 -10.77 -2.57
N GLU A 137 -19.38 -9.95 -3.05
CA GLU A 137 -18.00 -9.90 -2.57
C GLU A 137 -17.93 -9.45 -1.11
N ILE A 138 -17.30 -10.26 -0.25
CA ILE A 138 -17.07 -9.93 1.15
C ILE A 138 -15.92 -8.93 1.31
N PHE A 139 -14.95 -8.98 0.39
CA PHE A 139 -13.77 -8.11 0.42
C PHE A 139 -13.58 -7.40 -0.93
N PRO A 140 -14.38 -6.35 -1.24
CA PRO A 140 -14.35 -5.67 -2.53
C PRO A 140 -13.20 -4.67 -2.67
N TYR A 141 -12.10 -4.89 -1.97
CA TYR A 141 -10.98 -3.95 -1.93
C TYR A 141 -9.85 -4.41 -2.82
N ILE A 142 -9.27 -3.44 -3.54
CA ILE A 142 -8.04 -3.60 -4.28
C ILE A 142 -6.92 -3.00 -3.45
N PHE A 143 -5.77 -3.65 -3.44
CA PHE A 143 -4.59 -3.24 -2.69
C PHE A 143 -3.32 -3.40 -3.52
N ASN A 144 -2.19 -2.98 -2.97
CA ASN A 144 -0.89 -3.00 -3.62
C ASN A 144 0.19 -3.70 -2.75
N VAL A 145 1.41 -3.78 -3.26
CA VAL A 145 2.53 -4.42 -2.55
C VAL A 145 2.88 -3.66 -1.26
N ALA A 146 2.78 -2.33 -1.26
CA ALA A 146 3.02 -1.51 -0.07
C ALA A 146 2.01 -1.84 1.05
N ASP A 147 0.73 -2.06 0.71
CA ASP A 147 -0.31 -2.42 1.67
C ASP A 147 -0.05 -3.80 2.28
N ILE A 148 0.32 -4.79 1.46
CA ILE A 148 0.74 -6.13 1.95
C ILE A 148 1.90 -5.98 2.94
N SER A 149 2.90 -5.18 2.59
CA SER A 149 4.08 -4.93 3.41
C SER A 149 3.71 -4.29 4.76
N LEU A 150 2.81 -3.30 4.76
CA LEU A 150 2.29 -2.67 5.98
C LEU A 150 1.58 -3.69 6.87
N VAL A 151 0.68 -4.49 6.30
CA VAL A 151 -0.09 -5.49 7.05
C VAL A 151 0.82 -6.57 7.64
N VAL A 152 1.72 -7.13 6.83
CA VAL A 152 2.68 -8.15 7.30
C VAL A 152 3.59 -7.58 8.39
N GLY A 153 4.13 -6.39 8.20
CA GLY A 153 4.95 -5.71 9.19
C GLY A 153 4.21 -5.43 10.50
N ALA A 154 2.94 -5.00 10.42
CA ALA A 154 2.10 -4.77 11.59
C ALA A 154 1.80 -6.09 12.36
N ILE A 155 1.48 -7.16 11.65
CA ILE A 155 1.27 -8.49 12.26
C ILE A 155 2.55 -8.95 12.95
N MET A 156 3.71 -8.82 12.29
CA MET A 156 5.01 -9.18 12.89
C MET A 156 5.30 -8.36 14.15
N LEU A 157 4.94 -7.07 14.16
CA LEU A 157 5.11 -6.20 15.31
C LEU A 157 4.21 -6.63 16.49
N ILE A 158 2.96 -7.01 16.22
CA ILE A 158 2.01 -7.49 17.25
C ILE A 158 2.48 -8.81 17.87
N ILE A 159 3.07 -9.70 17.08
CA ILE A 159 3.58 -11.00 17.58
C ILE A 159 4.83 -10.81 18.47
N GLU A 160 5.61 -9.74 18.25
CA GLU A 160 6.82 -9.44 19.04
C GLU A 160 6.53 -8.84 20.42
N ILE A 161 5.34 -8.22 20.60
CA ILE A 161 4.93 -7.61 21.88
C ILE A 161 4.40 -8.66 22.85
#